data_bdac3280bdc3ffffab3a4094c6c49e65
#
_entry.id   bdac3280bdc3ffffab3a4094c6c49e65
#
_cell.length_a   1.000
_cell.length_b   1.000
_cell.length_c   1.000
_cell.angle_alpha   90.00
_cell.angle_beta   90.00
_cell.angle_gamma   90.00
#
_symmetry.space_group_name_H-M   'P 1'
#
loop_
_entity.id
_entity.type
_entity.pdbx_description
1 polymer ?
#
loop_
_entity_poly.entity_id
_entity_poly.type
_entity_poly.pdbx_seq_one_letter_code
_entity_poly.pdbx_strand_id
1 'polypeptide(L)'
;LLAREVYDKCVDKVGIEKIALITGEEKIIPNTAQYFISTVESMPKDKVVDFVAIDEIQMSADRERGHIFTQRMLETRGTKITMFLGSQVMAKIINDLIDGVEFEKKERYSKLSYSGIKKISRLDRKVAIIAFSIEEVYAIAELVRRQKGGAAVIMGSLSPKTRNSQVGLYQSGDVDYLIATDAIGMG
;
A
#
# COMPACT_ATOMS: atom_id res chain seq x y z
N LEU A 1 -0.84 -0.94 6.47
CA LEU A 1 -1.35 0.42 6.29
C LEU A 1 -2.47 0.48 5.25
N LEU A 2 -2.23 0.13 3.99
CA LEU A 2 -3.23 0.25 2.92
C LEU A 2 -4.53 -0.51 3.22
N ALA A 3 -4.45 -1.78 3.64
CA ALA A 3 -5.63 -2.56 3.98
C ALA A 3 -6.46 -1.90 5.10
N ARG A 4 -5.81 -1.30 6.09
CA ARG A 4 -6.49 -0.56 7.17
C ARG A 4 -7.16 0.71 6.65
N GLU A 5 -6.48 1.48 5.82
CA GLU A 5 -7.05 2.69 5.21
C GLU A 5 -8.28 2.38 4.34
N VAL A 6 -8.19 1.32 3.52
CA VAL A 6 -9.32 0.86 2.70
C VAL A 6 -10.46 0.39 3.59
N TYR A 7 -10.16 -0.36 4.66
CA TYR A 7 -11.16 -0.79 5.64
C TYR A 7 -11.88 0.40 6.25
N ASP A 8 -11.16 1.40 6.77
CA ASP A 8 -11.75 2.57 7.42
C ASP A 8 -12.66 3.35 6.44
N LYS A 9 -12.21 3.58 5.20
CA LYS A 9 -13.02 4.20 4.14
C LYS A 9 -14.27 3.39 3.77
N CYS A 10 -14.21 2.08 3.86
CA CYS A 10 -15.34 1.22 3.59
C CYS A 10 -16.32 1.17 4.77
N VAL A 11 -15.82 1.18 6.02
CA VAL A 11 -16.65 1.28 7.23
C VAL A 11 -17.57 2.50 7.17
N ASP A 12 -17.04 3.65 6.73
CA ASP A 12 -17.81 4.89 6.56
C ASP A 12 -18.98 4.75 5.57
N LYS A 13 -18.87 3.82 4.63
CA LYS A 13 -19.88 3.63 3.57
C LYS A 13 -20.89 2.53 3.87
N VAL A 14 -20.46 1.43 4.49
CA VAL A 14 -21.30 0.22 4.62
C VAL A 14 -21.59 -0.19 6.06
N GLY A 15 -20.92 0.43 7.04
CA GLY A 15 -21.04 0.10 8.45
C GLY A 15 -20.05 -0.99 8.90
N ILE A 16 -19.59 -0.86 10.13
CA ILE A 16 -18.53 -1.72 10.71
C ILE A 16 -18.95 -3.19 10.83
N GLU A 17 -20.23 -3.45 11.01
CA GLU A 17 -20.80 -4.80 11.18
C GLU A 17 -20.79 -5.62 9.87
N LYS A 18 -20.63 -4.96 8.72
CA LYS A 18 -20.66 -5.61 7.40
C LYS A 18 -19.28 -5.86 6.80
N ILE A 19 -18.23 -5.36 7.41
CA ILE A 19 -16.90 -5.41 6.83
C ILE A 19 -15.90 -6.08 7.76
N ALA A 20 -15.08 -6.96 7.20
CA ALA A 20 -13.98 -7.61 7.89
C ALA A 20 -12.62 -7.02 7.47
N LEU A 21 -11.71 -6.91 8.42
CA LEU A 21 -10.28 -6.65 8.19
C LEU A 21 -9.48 -7.89 8.58
N ILE A 22 -8.66 -8.41 7.67
CA ILE A 22 -7.86 -9.60 7.88
C ILE A 22 -6.43 -9.34 7.41
N THR A 23 -5.55 -9.13 8.36
CA THR A 23 -4.11 -8.95 8.12
C THR A 23 -3.30 -9.86 9.02
N GLY A 24 -1.99 -9.93 8.82
CA GLY A 24 -1.10 -10.66 9.73
C GLY A 24 -1.06 -10.07 11.15
N GLU A 25 -1.36 -8.77 11.28
CA GLU A 25 -1.26 -8.03 12.54
C GLU A 25 -2.62 -7.82 13.22
N GLU A 26 -3.71 -7.79 12.44
CA GLU A 26 -5.04 -7.40 12.92
C GLU A 26 -6.13 -8.24 12.26
N LYS A 27 -7.11 -8.69 13.07
CA LYS A 27 -8.27 -9.42 12.59
C LYS A 27 -9.53 -8.85 13.24
N ILE A 28 -10.41 -8.28 12.42
CA ILE A 28 -11.74 -7.83 12.78
C ILE A 28 -12.71 -8.56 11.87
N ILE A 29 -13.49 -9.50 12.38
CA ILE A 29 -14.36 -10.35 11.57
C ILE A 29 -15.75 -10.41 12.22
N PRO A 30 -16.63 -9.45 11.92
CA PRO A 30 -18.03 -9.51 12.36
C PRO A 30 -18.72 -10.74 11.74
N ASN A 31 -19.63 -11.36 12.49
CA ASN A 31 -20.41 -12.51 12.00
C ASN A 31 -21.26 -12.17 10.75
N THR A 32 -21.62 -10.92 10.59
CA THR A 32 -22.45 -10.39 9.50
C THR A 32 -21.60 -9.82 8.35
N ALA A 33 -20.28 -10.03 8.36
CA ALA A 33 -19.38 -9.48 7.34
C ALA A 33 -19.72 -9.99 5.93
N GLN A 34 -19.92 -9.07 5.02
CA GLN A 34 -20.15 -9.29 3.59
C GLN A 34 -18.97 -8.82 2.74
N TYR A 35 -18.18 -7.91 3.26
CA TYR A 35 -16.98 -7.35 2.63
C TYR A 35 -15.74 -7.76 3.40
N PHE A 36 -14.70 -8.12 2.69
CA PHE A 36 -13.45 -8.61 3.28
C PHE A 36 -12.28 -7.80 2.73
N ILE A 37 -11.64 -7.03 3.59
CA ILE A 37 -10.40 -6.32 3.27
C ILE A 37 -9.26 -7.09 3.90
N SER A 38 -8.29 -7.49 3.09
CA SER A 38 -7.17 -8.31 3.58
C SER A 38 -5.85 -7.95 2.89
N THR A 39 -4.74 -8.32 3.53
CA THR A 39 -3.48 -8.46 2.79
C THR A 39 -3.55 -9.73 1.94
N VAL A 40 -2.74 -9.80 0.90
CA VAL A 40 -2.73 -10.95 -0.04
C VAL A 40 -2.40 -12.25 0.69
N GLU A 41 -1.48 -12.20 1.66
CA GLU A 41 -1.10 -13.34 2.50
C GLU A 41 -2.25 -13.86 3.37
N SER A 42 -3.04 -12.92 3.90
CA SER A 42 -4.14 -13.22 4.84
C SER A 42 -5.49 -13.40 4.15
N MET A 43 -5.54 -13.34 2.83
CA MET A 43 -6.76 -13.46 2.04
C MET A 43 -7.43 -14.83 2.29
N PRO A 44 -8.71 -14.86 2.72
CA PRO A 44 -9.43 -16.11 2.93
C PRO A 44 -9.50 -16.96 1.65
N LYS A 45 -9.25 -18.28 1.79
CA LYS A 45 -9.29 -19.22 0.66
C LYS A 45 -10.66 -19.89 0.49
N ASP A 46 -11.45 -19.90 1.54
CA ASP A 46 -12.72 -20.62 1.67
C ASP A 46 -13.95 -19.74 1.45
N LYS A 47 -13.76 -18.45 1.21
CA LYS A 47 -14.85 -17.50 1.00
C LYS A 47 -15.22 -17.41 -0.47
N VAL A 48 -16.49 -17.66 -0.75
CA VAL A 48 -17.09 -17.41 -2.05
C VAL A 48 -17.70 -16.01 -2.03
N VAL A 49 -17.26 -15.15 -2.94
CA VAL A 49 -17.70 -13.77 -3.06
C VAL A 49 -17.99 -13.42 -4.52
N ASP A 50 -18.89 -12.47 -4.75
CA ASP A 50 -19.24 -12.04 -6.10
C ASP A 50 -18.11 -11.25 -6.79
N PHE A 51 -17.38 -10.47 -6.03
CA PHE A 51 -16.33 -9.59 -6.50
C PHE A 51 -15.03 -9.85 -5.75
N VAL A 52 -13.93 -9.96 -6.49
CA VAL A 52 -12.58 -10.02 -5.94
C VAL A 52 -11.73 -8.96 -6.63
N ALA A 53 -10.97 -8.20 -5.86
CA ALA A 53 -9.93 -7.32 -6.37
C ALA A 53 -8.57 -7.68 -5.74
N ILE A 54 -7.55 -7.82 -6.58
CA ILE A 54 -6.16 -8.02 -6.15
C ILE A 54 -5.37 -6.82 -6.64
N ASP A 55 -4.92 -6.01 -5.70
CA ASP A 55 -4.13 -4.81 -5.97
C ASP A 55 -2.63 -5.11 -6.04
N GLU A 56 -1.88 -4.24 -6.71
CA GLU A 56 -0.41 -4.35 -6.90
C GLU A 56 0.01 -5.69 -7.52
N ILE A 57 -0.72 -6.17 -8.55
CA ILE A 57 -0.49 -7.50 -9.14
C ILE A 57 0.94 -7.67 -9.70
N GLN A 58 1.68 -6.59 -10.00
CA GLN A 58 3.10 -6.66 -10.39
C GLN A 58 4.01 -7.19 -9.27
N MET A 59 3.52 -7.23 -8.02
CA MET A 59 4.22 -7.91 -6.92
C MET A 59 4.38 -9.42 -7.14
N SER A 60 3.71 -10.00 -8.14
CA SER A 60 3.99 -11.37 -8.60
C SER A 60 5.45 -11.56 -9.04
N ALA A 61 6.15 -10.49 -9.42
CA ALA A 61 7.58 -10.52 -9.76
C ALA A 61 8.51 -10.33 -8.55
N ASP A 62 7.97 -10.10 -7.36
CA ASP A 62 8.77 -9.95 -6.14
C ASP A 62 9.45 -11.28 -5.77
N ARG A 63 10.73 -11.21 -5.34
CA ARG A 63 11.54 -12.41 -5.07
C ARG A 63 11.06 -13.20 -3.84
N GLU A 64 10.52 -12.53 -2.84
CA GLU A 64 10.11 -13.15 -1.58
C GLU A 64 8.61 -13.46 -1.57
N ARG A 65 7.77 -12.50 -1.98
CA ARG A 65 6.32 -12.57 -1.89
C ARG A 65 5.61 -12.92 -3.19
N GLY A 66 6.32 -12.90 -4.32
CA GLY A 66 5.73 -13.06 -5.65
C GLY A 66 4.98 -14.36 -5.84
N HIS A 67 5.41 -15.44 -5.20
CA HIS A 67 4.73 -16.73 -5.26
C HIS A 67 3.30 -16.67 -4.68
N ILE A 68 3.07 -15.84 -3.64
CA ILE A 68 1.75 -15.66 -3.03
C ILE A 68 0.83 -14.89 -3.99
N PHE A 69 1.31 -13.79 -4.56
CA PHE A 69 0.56 -13.01 -5.56
C PHE A 69 0.22 -13.85 -6.79
N THR A 70 1.18 -14.62 -7.29
CA THR A 70 0.99 -15.53 -8.43
C THR A 70 -0.07 -16.57 -8.13
N GLN A 71 -0.03 -17.20 -6.96
CA GLN A 71 -1.05 -18.16 -6.54
C GLN A 71 -2.44 -17.51 -6.52
N ARG A 72 -2.57 -16.31 -5.93
CA ARG A 72 -3.85 -15.61 -5.89
C ARG A 72 -4.35 -15.21 -7.27
N MET A 73 -3.45 -14.73 -8.13
CA MET A 73 -3.77 -14.40 -9.51
C MET A 73 -4.31 -15.60 -10.29
N LEU A 74 -3.77 -16.79 -10.07
CA LEU A 74 -4.16 -17.99 -10.80
C LEU A 74 -5.40 -18.69 -10.20
N GLU A 75 -5.56 -18.72 -8.89
CA GLU A 75 -6.53 -19.55 -8.18
C GLU A 75 -7.75 -18.78 -7.66
N THR A 76 -7.66 -17.48 -7.40
CA THR A 76 -8.75 -16.75 -6.76
C THR A 76 -9.68 -16.12 -7.79
N ARG A 77 -10.98 -16.38 -7.68
CA ARG A 77 -12.01 -15.82 -8.56
C ARG A 77 -13.24 -15.34 -7.76
N GLY A 78 -13.78 -14.20 -8.17
CA GLY A 78 -15.14 -13.82 -7.82
C GLY A 78 -16.13 -14.56 -8.70
N THR A 79 -17.34 -14.82 -8.22
CA THR A 79 -18.36 -15.51 -9.01
C THR A 79 -18.90 -14.67 -10.17
N LYS A 80 -18.76 -13.34 -10.09
CA LYS A 80 -19.17 -12.40 -11.14
C LYS A 80 -17.99 -11.65 -11.75
N ILE A 81 -17.11 -11.09 -10.92
CA ILE A 81 -16.01 -10.26 -11.39
C ILE A 81 -14.75 -10.57 -10.60
N THR A 82 -13.64 -10.73 -11.30
CA THR A 82 -12.30 -10.71 -10.74
C THR A 82 -11.52 -9.55 -11.37
N MET A 83 -10.94 -8.70 -10.56
CA MET A 83 -10.20 -7.53 -10.99
C MET A 83 -8.74 -7.61 -10.53
N PHE A 84 -7.81 -7.39 -11.44
CA PHE A 84 -6.41 -7.22 -11.13
C PHE A 84 -6.03 -5.76 -11.36
N LEU A 85 -5.49 -5.12 -10.33
CA LEU A 85 -5.04 -3.74 -10.37
C LEU A 85 -3.51 -3.73 -10.33
N GLY A 86 -2.88 -2.86 -11.10
CA GLY A 86 -1.43 -2.74 -11.09
C GLY A 86 -0.82 -2.14 -12.34
N SER A 87 0.47 -2.36 -12.50
CA SER A 87 1.25 -1.83 -13.61
C SER A 87 0.95 -2.51 -14.94
N GLN A 88 0.92 -1.75 -16.03
CA GLN A 88 0.74 -2.23 -17.40
C GLN A 88 1.78 -3.30 -17.82
N VAL A 89 2.92 -3.38 -17.17
CA VAL A 89 3.94 -4.41 -17.45
C VAL A 89 3.40 -5.83 -17.25
N MET A 90 2.38 -6.01 -16.42
CA MET A 90 1.74 -7.30 -16.19
C MET A 90 0.73 -7.70 -17.27
N ALA A 91 0.31 -6.79 -18.13
CA ALA A 91 -0.77 -7.05 -19.08
C ALA A 91 -0.49 -8.26 -19.99
N LYS A 92 0.73 -8.35 -20.53
CA LYS A 92 1.11 -9.51 -21.38
C LYS A 92 1.05 -10.81 -20.59
N ILE A 93 1.66 -10.84 -19.42
CA ILE A 93 1.71 -12.05 -18.57
C ILE A 93 0.31 -12.51 -18.17
N ILE A 94 -0.54 -11.58 -17.78
CA ILE A 94 -1.93 -11.89 -17.41
C ILE A 94 -2.70 -12.44 -18.61
N ASN A 95 -2.53 -11.82 -19.78
CA ASN A 95 -3.18 -12.29 -21.01
C ASN A 95 -2.73 -13.69 -21.45
N ASP A 96 -1.46 -14.01 -21.21
CA ASP A 96 -0.90 -15.32 -21.56
C ASP A 96 -1.31 -16.43 -20.57
N LEU A 97 -1.69 -16.06 -19.34
CA LEU A 97 -2.00 -17.03 -18.28
C LEU A 97 -3.49 -17.16 -17.96
N ILE A 98 -4.31 -16.19 -18.35
CA ILE A 98 -5.72 -16.13 -17.95
C ILE A 98 -6.56 -15.78 -19.18
N ASP A 99 -7.45 -16.69 -19.57
CA ASP A 99 -8.33 -16.49 -20.70
C ASP A 99 -9.44 -15.46 -20.42
N GLY A 100 -9.84 -14.73 -21.46
CA GLY A 100 -10.99 -13.82 -21.41
C GLY A 100 -10.80 -12.57 -20.57
N VAL A 101 -9.54 -12.10 -20.42
CA VAL A 101 -9.23 -10.88 -19.67
C VAL A 101 -9.48 -9.65 -20.52
N GLU A 102 -10.21 -8.70 -19.96
CA GLU A 102 -10.37 -7.35 -20.52
C GLU A 102 -9.44 -6.36 -19.83
N PHE A 103 -8.81 -5.46 -20.59
CA PHE A 103 -7.88 -4.48 -20.06
C PHE A 103 -8.47 -3.07 -20.10
N GLU A 104 -8.51 -2.41 -18.94
CA GLU A 104 -8.87 -1.01 -18.81
C GLU A 104 -7.65 -0.20 -18.34
N LYS A 105 -7.23 0.79 -19.14
CA LYS A 105 -6.14 1.68 -18.78
C LYS A 105 -6.68 2.94 -18.15
N LYS A 106 -6.23 3.25 -16.94
CA LYS A 106 -6.43 4.54 -16.27
C LYS A 106 -5.16 5.37 -16.33
N GLU A 107 -5.26 6.61 -16.75
CA GLU A 107 -4.14 7.54 -16.66
C GLU A 107 -3.94 8.01 -15.22
N ARG A 108 -2.71 8.41 -14.92
CA ARG A 108 -2.39 8.96 -13.58
C ARG A 108 -3.12 10.28 -13.36
N TYR A 109 -3.70 10.44 -12.18
CA TYR A 109 -4.34 11.70 -11.78
C TYR A 109 -3.33 12.85 -11.60
N SER A 110 -2.07 12.52 -11.29
CA SER A 110 -1.00 13.49 -11.08
C SER A 110 0.11 13.35 -12.10
N LYS A 111 0.66 14.48 -12.55
CA LYS A 111 1.82 14.52 -13.43
C LYS A 111 3.08 14.25 -12.61
N LEU A 112 3.85 13.23 -13.01
CA LEU A 112 5.18 12.99 -12.48
C LEU A 112 6.19 13.75 -13.32
N SER A 113 7.03 14.59 -12.70
CA SER A 113 8.08 15.34 -13.38
C SER A 113 9.39 15.27 -12.59
N TYR A 114 10.49 15.09 -13.32
CA TYR A 114 11.81 15.13 -12.71
C TYR A 114 12.21 16.59 -12.46
N SER A 115 12.55 16.93 -11.20
CA SER A 115 12.91 18.28 -10.78
C SER A 115 14.42 18.47 -10.51
N GLY A 116 15.26 17.53 -10.92
CA GLY A 116 16.70 17.59 -10.74
C GLY A 116 17.16 17.12 -9.35
N ILE A 117 18.41 17.45 -8.99
CA ILE A 117 19.06 17.07 -7.74
C ILE A 117 19.11 18.27 -6.79
N LYS A 118 18.68 18.07 -5.55
CA LYS A 118 18.75 19.09 -4.49
C LYS A 118 19.51 18.54 -3.28
N LYS A 119 20.34 19.40 -2.65
CA LYS A 119 20.92 19.09 -1.32
C LYS A 119 19.83 19.14 -0.26
N ILE A 120 19.94 18.35 0.81
CA ILE A 120 19.00 18.34 1.95
C ILE A 120 18.79 19.73 2.53
N SER A 121 19.87 20.52 2.65
CA SER A 121 19.82 21.90 3.15
C SER A 121 18.95 22.84 2.28
N ARG A 122 18.71 22.50 1.02
CA ARG A 122 17.92 23.30 0.06
C ARG A 122 16.55 22.70 -0.26
N LEU A 123 16.15 21.66 0.45
CA LEU A 123 14.80 21.09 0.29
C LEU A 123 13.75 22.09 0.75
N ASP A 124 12.69 22.18 -0.01
CA ASP A 124 11.49 22.93 0.35
C ASP A 124 10.77 22.26 1.56
N ARG A 125 9.75 22.92 2.09
CA ARG A 125 8.90 22.33 3.13
C ARG A 125 7.96 21.30 2.52
N LYS A 126 7.40 20.39 3.36
CA LYS A 126 6.45 19.36 2.95
C LYS A 126 7.01 18.38 1.91
N VAL A 127 8.20 17.86 2.20
CA VAL A 127 8.92 16.90 1.35
C VAL A 127 8.95 15.53 2.03
N ALA A 128 8.62 14.47 1.24
CA ALA A 128 8.91 13.10 1.60
C ALA A 128 10.22 12.64 0.95
N ILE A 129 11.13 12.08 1.74
CA ILE A 129 12.42 11.53 1.30
C ILE A 129 12.35 10.01 1.42
N ILE A 130 12.52 9.33 0.31
CA ILE A 130 12.51 7.86 0.26
C ILE A 130 13.94 7.35 0.30
N ALA A 131 14.21 6.42 1.20
CA ALA A 131 15.46 5.69 1.33
C ALA A 131 15.23 4.19 1.16
N PHE A 132 16.27 3.45 0.79
CA PHE A 132 16.16 2.03 0.44
C PHE A 132 16.67 1.09 1.54
N SER A 133 17.18 1.63 2.64
CA SER A 133 17.58 0.86 3.81
C SER A 133 17.19 1.57 5.10
N ILE A 134 17.11 0.82 6.19
CA ILE A 134 16.82 1.36 7.54
C ILE A 134 17.92 2.31 7.98
N GLU A 135 19.18 1.96 7.69
CA GLU A 135 20.36 2.76 8.00
C GLU A 135 20.32 4.11 7.30
N GLU A 136 19.94 4.13 6.01
CA GLU A 136 19.78 5.38 5.25
C GLU A 136 18.65 6.23 5.82
N VAL A 137 17.51 5.63 6.19
CA VAL A 137 16.39 6.35 6.82
C VAL A 137 16.88 7.08 8.09
N TYR A 138 17.60 6.40 8.97
CA TYR A 138 18.11 7.03 10.20
C TYR A 138 19.19 8.08 9.91
N ALA A 139 20.10 7.81 8.98
CA ALA A 139 21.15 8.79 8.61
C ALA A 139 20.53 10.07 8.03
N ILE A 140 19.55 9.94 7.14
CA ILE A 140 18.85 11.10 6.55
C ILE A 140 18.02 11.82 7.63
N ALA A 141 17.35 11.09 8.52
CA ALA A 141 16.57 11.68 9.61
C ALA A 141 17.44 12.53 10.52
N GLU A 142 18.64 12.06 10.86
CA GLU A 142 19.58 12.79 11.67
C GLU A 142 20.10 14.06 10.95
N LEU A 143 20.41 13.96 9.65
CA LEU A 143 20.79 15.11 8.84
C LEU A 143 19.68 16.17 8.77
N VAL A 144 18.43 15.75 8.55
CA VAL A 144 17.27 16.64 8.52
C VAL A 144 17.05 17.26 9.90
N ARG A 145 17.16 16.48 10.98
CA ARG A 145 17.04 16.99 12.35
C ARG A 145 18.03 18.12 12.62
N ARG A 146 19.30 17.96 12.22
CA ARG A 146 20.35 18.96 12.41
C ARG A 146 20.17 20.22 11.57
N GLN A 147 19.64 20.09 10.35
CA GLN A 147 19.59 21.19 9.38
C GLN A 147 18.22 21.86 9.27
N LYS A 148 17.16 21.17 9.63
CA LYS A 148 15.77 21.55 9.36
C LYS A 148 14.82 21.43 10.56
N GLY A 149 15.30 20.98 11.72
CA GLY A 149 14.55 20.94 12.98
C GLY A 149 13.87 19.62 13.30
N GLY A 150 13.56 18.78 12.33
CA GLY A 150 12.96 17.47 12.60
C GLY A 150 12.26 16.84 11.41
N ALA A 151 11.97 15.54 11.53
CA ALA A 151 11.27 14.77 10.54
C ALA A 151 10.45 13.65 11.17
N ALA A 152 9.33 13.30 10.56
CA ALA A 152 8.65 12.04 10.81
C ALA A 152 9.38 10.89 10.10
N VAL A 153 9.38 9.71 10.71
CA VAL A 153 10.06 8.52 10.18
C VAL A 153 9.06 7.38 10.03
N ILE A 154 9.02 6.77 8.83
CA ILE A 154 8.14 5.63 8.54
C ILE A 154 8.95 4.50 7.91
N MET A 155 8.86 3.32 8.54
CA MET A 155 9.50 2.09 8.07
C MET A 155 8.57 0.90 8.29
N GLY A 156 8.74 -0.15 7.49
CA GLY A 156 7.99 -1.40 7.64
C GLY A 156 8.13 -2.07 9.01
N SER A 157 9.29 -1.92 9.66
CA SER A 157 9.59 -2.47 11.00
C SER A 157 8.89 -1.76 12.16
N LEU A 158 8.30 -0.58 11.95
CA LEU A 158 7.57 0.13 12.99
C LEU A 158 6.17 -0.48 13.19
N SER A 159 5.69 -0.46 14.43
CA SER A 159 4.31 -0.87 14.72
C SER A 159 3.29 0.01 13.98
N PRO A 160 2.10 -0.51 13.63
CA PRO A 160 1.06 0.27 12.98
C PRO A 160 0.72 1.57 13.72
N LYS A 161 0.62 1.49 15.06
CA LYS A 161 0.34 2.65 15.90
C LYS A 161 1.43 3.73 15.77
N THR A 162 2.68 3.33 15.81
CA THR A 162 3.81 4.25 15.64
C THR A 162 3.81 4.87 14.26
N ARG A 163 3.59 4.09 13.20
CA ARG A 163 3.48 4.59 11.83
C ARG A 163 2.39 5.65 11.69
N ASN A 164 1.19 5.37 12.20
CA ASN A 164 0.07 6.31 12.17
C ASN A 164 0.40 7.61 12.93
N SER A 165 1.06 7.53 14.09
CA SER A 165 1.50 8.71 14.82
C SER A 165 2.50 9.54 14.03
N GLN A 166 3.46 8.91 13.35
CA GLN A 166 4.44 9.62 12.51
C GLN A 166 3.76 10.29 11.29
N VAL A 167 2.80 9.62 10.66
CA VAL A 167 1.98 10.24 9.59
C VAL A 167 1.25 11.46 10.13
N GLY A 168 0.65 11.34 11.31
CA GLY A 168 -0.05 12.46 11.98
C GLY A 168 0.84 13.69 12.17
N LEU A 169 2.07 13.51 12.65
CA LEU A 169 3.04 14.60 12.83
C LEU A 169 3.35 15.34 11.51
N TYR A 170 3.46 14.60 10.41
CA TYR A 170 3.71 15.22 9.10
C TYR A 170 2.47 15.91 8.55
N GLN A 171 1.29 15.30 8.71
CA GLN A 171 0.03 15.87 8.21
C GLN A 171 -0.41 17.10 8.99
N SER A 172 -0.27 17.10 10.32
CA SER A 172 -0.57 18.27 11.18
C SER A 172 0.35 19.46 10.89
N GLY A 173 1.53 19.21 10.37
CA GLY A 173 2.54 20.24 10.12
C GLY A 173 3.50 20.47 11.29
N ASP A 174 3.49 19.60 12.30
CA ASP A 174 4.46 19.63 13.39
C ASP A 174 5.88 19.39 12.87
N VAL A 175 6.01 18.63 11.78
CA VAL A 175 7.24 18.48 11.02
C VAL A 175 7.00 18.68 9.53
N ASP A 176 7.98 19.26 8.83
CA ASP A 176 7.91 19.52 7.38
C ASP A 176 8.48 18.39 6.52
N TYR A 177 9.14 17.43 7.13
CA TYR A 177 9.86 16.37 6.43
C TYR A 177 9.38 15.01 6.90
N LEU A 178 9.22 14.12 5.93
CA LEU A 178 8.92 12.71 6.16
C LEU A 178 10.04 11.89 5.54
N ILE A 179 10.64 10.97 6.30
CA ILE A 179 11.64 10.06 5.80
C ILE A 179 11.09 8.65 5.91
N ALA A 180 11.10 7.92 4.81
CA ALA A 180 10.48 6.62 4.76
C ALA A 180 11.24 5.65 3.85
N THR A 181 10.99 4.35 4.06
CA THR A 181 11.24 3.36 3.02
C THR A 181 10.13 3.40 1.97
N ASP A 182 10.26 2.61 0.91
CA ASP A 182 9.24 2.40 -0.12
C ASP A 182 7.87 1.96 0.44
N ALA A 183 7.83 1.47 1.68
CA ALA A 183 6.59 1.14 2.39
C ALA A 183 5.55 2.28 2.40
N ILE A 184 5.96 3.54 2.23
CA ILE A 184 5.04 4.69 2.13
C ILE A 184 4.34 4.75 0.77
N GLY A 185 4.92 4.19 -0.28
CA GLY A 185 4.38 4.23 -1.64
C GLY A 185 3.14 3.36 -1.84
N MET A 186 2.80 2.55 -0.86
CA MET A 186 1.67 1.63 -0.89
C MET A 186 0.46 2.12 -0.05
N GLY A 187 0.39 3.41 0.26
CA GLY A 187 -0.76 3.96 1.01
C GLY A 187 -0.58 5.38 1.46
#